data_a79d792271bcb210b655774f0a0bcaf7
#
_entry.id   a79d792271bcb210b655774f0a0bcaf7
#
_cell.length_a   1.000
_cell.length_b   1.000
_cell.length_c   1.000
_cell.angle_alpha   90.00
_cell.angle_beta   90.00
_cell.angle_gamma   90.00
#
_symmetry.space_group_name_H-M   'P 1'
#
loop_
_entity.id
_entity.type
_entity.pdbx_description
1 polymer ?
#
loop_
_entity_poly.entity_id
_entity_poly.type
_entity_poly.pdbx_seq_one_letter_code
_entity_poly.pdbx_strand_id
1 'polypeptide(L)'
;MKALIGVAFAALLAASCSGSAATRTPVPRVDHVIVVVLENKDQKSVLGHSRAPNFNGFARRYAVLSNYRGIAHPSLPNYLALVSGSTHGIRTDCTTCVVSGSNLADSLEHAHMSWKVYAEGLPRPGWTGGFSGRYAKKHVPFLYFKDIVSKPARLRRVVPFRQFSSDLAAARLPAFSLIVPDLCHDMHDCSVARGDTWLGGFLTPLLRSPQLANSVVFVVTDEPADLNPDAPVPALALGPLVKTKSRYSGRTSHYGLLRTIEDSWGLPRLGRSAQARPITGIWR
;
A
#
# COMPACT_ATOMS: atom_id res chain seq x y z
N MET A 1 -10.39 -14.23 -85.29
CA MET A 1 -9.39 -13.50 -84.50
C MET A 1 -9.94 -13.37 -83.07
N LYS A 2 -9.39 -14.18 -82.13
CA LYS A 2 -9.79 -14.20 -80.72
C LYS A 2 -8.71 -13.54 -79.88
N ALA A 3 -9.01 -12.45 -79.19
CA ALA A 3 -8.09 -11.76 -78.31
C ALA A 3 -8.16 -12.40 -76.90
N LEU A 4 -7.07 -12.86 -76.36
CA LEU A 4 -6.91 -13.29 -74.98
C LEU A 4 -6.55 -12.09 -74.11
N ILE A 5 -7.38 -11.83 -73.08
CA ILE A 5 -7.14 -10.85 -72.02
C ILE A 5 -6.54 -11.60 -70.85
N GLY A 6 -5.23 -11.35 -70.60
CA GLY A 6 -4.57 -11.88 -69.40
C GLY A 6 -4.85 -11.01 -68.16
N VAL A 7 -5.41 -11.63 -67.10
CA VAL A 7 -5.61 -11.01 -65.83
C VAL A 7 -4.41 -11.29 -64.92
N ALA A 8 -3.65 -10.24 -64.58
CA ALA A 8 -2.56 -10.35 -63.64
C ALA A 8 -3.10 -10.25 -62.19
N PHE A 9 -2.93 -11.30 -61.39
CA PHE A 9 -3.23 -11.30 -59.96
C PHE A 9 -2.01 -10.76 -59.20
N ALA A 10 -2.19 -9.57 -58.64
CA ALA A 10 -1.21 -9.01 -57.67
C ALA A 10 -1.47 -9.59 -56.27
N ALA A 11 -0.62 -10.41 -55.74
CA ALA A 11 -0.65 -10.89 -54.38
C ALA A 11 -0.10 -9.83 -53.43
N LEU A 12 -0.96 -9.21 -52.63
CA LEU A 12 -0.58 -8.35 -51.49
C LEU A 12 -0.07 -9.25 -50.35
N LEU A 13 1.21 -9.23 -50.08
CA LEU A 13 1.80 -9.79 -48.84
C LEU A 13 1.52 -8.83 -47.70
N ALA A 14 0.54 -9.14 -46.85
CA ALA A 14 0.36 -8.48 -45.58
C ALA A 14 1.42 -8.94 -44.58
N ALA A 15 2.40 -8.07 -44.32
CA ALA A 15 3.38 -8.28 -43.27
C ALA A 15 2.71 -8.09 -41.91
N SER A 16 2.37 -9.19 -41.24
CA SER A 16 1.88 -9.19 -39.85
C SER A 16 3.02 -8.82 -38.92
N CYS A 17 3.11 -7.56 -38.48
CA CYS A 17 3.95 -7.17 -37.36
C CYS A 17 3.40 -7.79 -36.06
N SER A 18 3.88 -8.99 -35.71
CA SER A 18 3.66 -9.59 -34.40
C SER A 18 4.49 -8.81 -33.38
N GLY A 19 3.95 -7.69 -32.90
CA GLY A 19 4.48 -7.03 -31.73
C GLY A 19 4.38 -7.98 -30.53
N SER A 20 5.49 -8.53 -30.09
CA SER A 20 5.58 -9.28 -28.83
C SER A 20 5.17 -8.34 -27.69
N ALA A 21 3.94 -8.42 -27.24
CA ALA A 21 3.49 -7.80 -26.01
C ALA A 21 4.33 -8.45 -24.90
N ALA A 22 5.28 -7.70 -24.36
CA ALA A 22 5.99 -8.11 -23.15
C ALA A 22 4.93 -8.49 -22.10
N THR A 23 4.81 -9.75 -21.78
CA THR A 23 3.88 -10.29 -20.80
C THR A 23 4.24 -9.67 -19.45
N ARG A 24 3.54 -8.60 -19.08
CA ARG A 24 3.63 -8.02 -17.75
C ARG A 24 3.23 -9.12 -16.79
N THR A 25 4.16 -9.53 -15.92
CA THR A 25 3.82 -10.47 -14.84
C THR A 25 2.66 -9.88 -14.07
N PRO A 26 1.49 -10.49 -14.06
CA PRO A 26 0.33 -9.94 -13.36
C PRO A 26 0.63 -9.84 -11.87
N VAL A 27 -0.07 -8.97 -11.17
CA VAL A 27 -0.03 -8.96 -9.70
C VAL A 27 -0.64 -10.28 -9.22
N PRO A 28 0.04 -11.07 -8.40
CA PRO A 28 -0.49 -12.35 -7.94
C PRO A 28 -1.68 -12.14 -7.00
N ARG A 29 -2.61 -13.09 -7.01
CA ARG A 29 -3.64 -13.15 -5.97
C ARG A 29 -2.97 -13.61 -4.66
N VAL A 30 -3.21 -12.88 -3.58
CA VAL A 30 -2.65 -13.16 -2.27
C VAL A 30 -3.75 -13.40 -1.23
N ASP A 31 -3.41 -14.08 -0.12
CA ASP A 31 -4.34 -14.31 0.99
C ASP A 31 -4.42 -13.09 1.89
N HIS A 32 -3.27 -12.45 2.17
CA HIS A 32 -3.20 -11.27 3.01
C HIS A 32 -2.34 -10.18 2.38
N VAL A 33 -2.83 -8.95 2.43
CA VAL A 33 -2.04 -7.74 2.22
C VAL A 33 -1.93 -7.00 3.56
N ILE A 34 -0.71 -6.76 4.00
CA ILE A 34 -0.40 -5.97 5.19
C ILE A 34 0.32 -4.72 4.75
N VAL A 35 -0.19 -3.55 5.10
CA VAL A 35 0.45 -2.26 4.81
C VAL A 35 0.87 -1.61 6.12
N VAL A 36 2.16 -1.36 6.27
CA VAL A 36 2.75 -0.58 7.37
C VAL A 36 3.07 0.80 6.83
N VAL A 37 2.57 1.85 7.46
CA VAL A 37 2.84 3.22 7.03
C VAL A 37 3.76 3.90 8.04
N LEU A 38 4.90 4.37 7.55
CA LEU A 38 5.86 5.21 8.25
C LEU A 38 5.63 6.68 7.86
N GLU A 39 6.28 7.60 8.54
CA GLU A 39 5.98 9.02 8.48
C GLU A 39 7.18 9.90 8.14
N ASN A 40 6.92 10.90 7.27
CA ASN A 40 7.79 12.08 7.10
C ASN A 40 9.28 11.76 6.91
N LYS A 41 9.63 10.86 5.99
CA LYS A 41 11.03 10.52 5.71
C LYS A 41 11.34 10.47 4.22
N ASP A 42 12.44 11.14 3.86
CA ASP A 42 13.03 10.96 2.53
C ASP A 42 13.69 9.60 2.40
N GLN A 43 13.66 9.04 1.20
CA GLN A 43 14.26 7.73 0.96
C GLN A 43 15.73 7.68 1.39
N LYS A 44 16.53 8.75 1.10
CA LYS A 44 17.95 8.84 1.45
C LYS A 44 18.25 8.85 2.94
N SER A 45 17.28 9.23 3.79
CA SER A 45 17.45 9.27 5.25
C SER A 45 17.25 7.91 5.91
N VAL A 46 16.72 6.92 5.16
CA VAL A 46 16.42 5.58 5.65
C VAL A 46 17.13 4.52 4.81
N LEU A 47 16.92 4.50 3.48
CA LEU A 47 17.52 3.52 2.60
C LEU A 47 19.02 3.78 2.42
N GLY A 48 19.84 2.79 2.81
CA GLY A 48 21.30 2.90 2.80
C GLY A 48 21.89 3.58 4.06
N HIS A 49 21.06 4.14 4.94
CA HIS A 49 21.52 4.86 6.12
C HIS A 49 21.81 3.91 7.30
N SER A 50 22.90 4.13 8.03
CA SER A 50 23.34 3.28 9.15
C SER A 50 22.35 3.22 10.34
N ARG A 51 21.50 4.25 10.48
CA ARG A 51 20.43 4.30 11.51
C ARG A 51 19.21 3.41 11.21
N ALA A 52 19.16 2.77 10.04
CA ALA A 52 18.06 1.89 9.62
C ALA A 52 18.55 0.48 9.25
N PRO A 53 19.27 -0.25 10.14
CA PRO A 53 19.85 -1.54 9.81
C PRO A 53 18.80 -2.61 9.46
N ASN A 54 17.62 -2.61 10.12
CA ASN A 54 16.54 -3.56 9.85
C ASN A 54 15.88 -3.28 8.50
N PHE A 55 15.49 -2.04 8.23
CA PHE A 55 14.94 -1.61 6.93
C PHE A 55 15.88 -2.00 5.79
N ASN A 56 17.18 -1.71 5.96
CA ASN A 56 18.20 -2.05 4.97
C ASN A 56 18.44 -3.55 4.85
N GLY A 57 18.28 -4.30 5.93
CA GLY A 57 18.28 -5.77 5.91
C GLY A 57 17.14 -6.32 5.05
N PHE A 58 15.93 -5.80 5.22
CA PHE A 58 14.77 -6.16 4.40
C PHE A 58 14.95 -5.72 2.93
N ALA A 59 15.47 -4.50 2.69
CA ALA A 59 15.76 -3.99 1.35
C ALA A 59 16.76 -4.88 0.58
N ARG A 60 17.78 -5.42 1.26
CA ARG A 60 18.73 -6.36 0.65
C ARG A 60 18.13 -7.74 0.34
N ARG A 61 17.07 -8.12 1.04
CA ARG A 61 16.44 -9.45 0.92
C ARG A 61 15.26 -9.47 -0.03
N TYR A 62 14.48 -8.41 -0.11
CA TYR A 62 13.20 -8.33 -0.82
C TYR A 62 13.22 -7.25 -1.90
N ALA A 63 12.06 -6.66 -2.22
CA ALA A 63 11.93 -5.63 -3.23
C ALA A 63 11.97 -4.22 -2.67
N VAL A 64 12.77 -3.36 -3.30
CA VAL A 64 12.76 -1.91 -3.06
C VAL A 64 11.89 -1.24 -4.11
N LEU A 65 10.95 -0.40 -3.67
CA LEU A 65 10.15 0.47 -4.53
C LEU A 65 10.86 1.83 -4.64
N SER A 66 11.87 1.91 -5.52
CA SER A 66 12.86 2.98 -5.48
C SER A 66 12.36 4.34 -5.98
N ASN A 67 11.17 4.41 -6.54
CA ASN A 67 10.55 5.65 -7.03
C ASN A 67 9.12 5.77 -6.50
N TYR A 68 8.93 5.40 -5.22
CA TYR A 68 7.67 5.58 -4.51
C TYR A 68 7.59 6.99 -3.94
N ARG A 69 6.43 7.64 -4.03
CA ARG A 69 6.24 9.05 -3.67
C ARG A 69 4.96 9.25 -2.86
N GLY A 70 4.94 10.27 -2.02
CA GLY A 70 3.72 10.80 -1.45
C GLY A 70 2.78 11.39 -2.51
N ILE A 71 1.64 11.88 -2.06
CA ILE A 71 0.63 12.55 -2.89
C ILE A 71 0.56 14.04 -2.57
N ALA A 72 0.69 14.38 -1.30
CA ALA A 72 0.49 15.73 -0.78
C ALA A 72 1.22 15.92 0.55
N HIS A 73 1.17 17.14 1.07
CA HIS A 73 1.40 17.52 2.45
C HIS A 73 0.13 18.20 3.00
N PRO A 74 -0.19 18.01 4.29
CA PRO A 74 0.41 17.11 5.27
C PRO A 74 -0.10 15.66 5.14
N SER A 75 0.11 14.83 6.18
CA SER A 75 -0.08 13.37 6.19
C SER A 75 -1.48 12.89 5.79
N LEU A 76 -2.56 13.42 6.39
CA LEU A 76 -3.92 12.87 6.22
C LEU A 76 -4.37 12.66 4.75
N PRO A 77 -4.14 13.60 3.80
CA PRO A 77 -4.42 13.38 2.38
C PRO A 77 -3.77 12.11 1.80
N ASN A 78 -2.55 11.76 2.23
CA ASN A 78 -1.83 10.59 1.77
C ASN A 78 -2.51 9.29 2.24
N TYR A 79 -2.90 9.25 3.50
CA TYR A 79 -3.65 8.11 4.07
C TYR A 79 -5.01 7.92 3.40
N LEU A 80 -5.76 9.00 3.15
CA LEU A 80 -7.02 8.93 2.42
C LEU A 80 -6.81 8.41 0.99
N ALA A 81 -5.78 8.91 0.29
CA ALA A 81 -5.42 8.46 -1.04
C ALA A 81 -5.09 6.97 -1.09
N LEU A 82 -4.39 6.45 -0.07
CA LEU A 82 -4.01 5.04 0.05
C LEU A 82 -5.22 4.11 0.10
N VAL A 83 -6.32 4.52 0.74
CA VAL A 83 -7.48 3.64 0.96
C VAL A 83 -8.70 3.97 0.12
N SER A 84 -8.64 5.04 -0.70
CA SER A 84 -9.81 5.44 -1.52
C SER A 84 -9.45 5.96 -2.92
N GLY A 85 -8.17 6.09 -3.22
CA GLY A 85 -7.74 6.70 -4.48
C GLY A 85 -8.03 8.21 -4.57
N SER A 86 -8.36 8.87 -3.46
CA SER A 86 -8.72 10.29 -3.42
C SER A 86 -8.29 10.93 -2.11
N THR A 87 -7.86 12.20 -2.16
CA THR A 87 -7.67 13.02 -0.96
C THR A 87 -8.99 13.61 -0.45
N HIS A 88 -10.09 13.43 -1.17
CA HIS A 88 -11.41 14.01 -0.89
C HIS A 88 -11.40 15.52 -0.67
N GLY A 89 -10.44 16.24 -1.28
CA GLY A 89 -10.27 17.68 -1.10
C GLY A 89 -9.66 18.08 0.25
N ILE A 90 -9.29 17.13 1.10
CA ILE A 90 -8.61 17.38 2.37
C ILE A 90 -7.19 17.85 2.08
N ARG A 91 -6.76 18.90 2.79
CA ARG A 91 -5.44 19.54 2.65
C ARG A 91 -4.79 19.86 4.00
N THR A 92 -5.33 19.31 5.09
CA THR A 92 -4.87 19.54 6.47
C THR A 92 -5.00 18.26 7.29
N ASP A 93 -4.32 18.19 8.41
CA ASP A 93 -4.41 17.09 9.38
C ASP A 93 -5.61 17.28 10.34
N CYS A 94 -6.75 17.63 9.79
CA CYS A 94 -7.96 17.86 10.60
C CYS A 94 -8.38 16.57 11.34
N THR A 95 -8.80 16.70 12.58
CA THR A 95 -9.26 15.56 13.40
C THR A 95 -10.78 15.36 13.37
N THR A 96 -11.53 16.37 12.92
CA THR A 96 -13.00 16.39 12.89
C THR A 96 -13.60 16.26 11.51
N CYS A 97 -12.78 16.29 10.44
CA CYS A 97 -13.25 16.12 9.08
C CYS A 97 -13.96 14.78 8.89
N VAL A 98 -14.98 14.79 8.07
CA VAL A 98 -15.70 13.60 7.63
C VAL A 98 -15.78 13.66 6.10
N VAL A 99 -15.44 12.55 5.45
CA VAL A 99 -15.51 12.40 4.00
C VAL A 99 -16.61 11.40 3.63
N SER A 100 -17.19 11.62 2.48
CA SER A 100 -18.12 10.69 1.83
C SER A 100 -17.51 10.17 0.54
N GLY A 101 -17.78 8.94 0.20
CA GLY A 101 -17.26 8.29 -1.01
C GLY A 101 -16.79 6.88 -0.73
N SER A 102 -16.63 6.10 -1.80
CA SER A 102 -16.19 4.72 -1.71
C SER A 102 -14.74 4.62 -1.24
N ASN A 103 -14.46 3.58 -0.48
CA ASN A 103 -13.16 3.27 0.06
C ASN A 103 -12.85 1.77 -0.04
N LEU A 104 -11.64 1.37 0.26
CA LEU A 104 -11.20 -0.01 0.14
C LEU A 104 -12.01 -0.98 1.02
N ALA A 105 -12.54 -0.53 2.17
CA ALA A 105 -13.38 -1.38 3.00
C ALA A 105 -14.69 -1.75 2.30
N ASP A 106 -15.27 -0.83 1.52
CA ASP A 106 -16.47 -1.12 0.72
C ASP A 106 -16.20 -2.19 -0.33
N SER A 107 -15.09 -2.02 -1.07
CA SER A 107 -14.70 -2.98 -2.12
C SER A 107 -14.41 -4.36 -1.54
N LEU A 108 -13.72 -4.43 -0.39
CA LEU A 108 -13.41 -5.68 0.30
C LEU A 108 -14.69 -6.37 0.82
N GLU A 109 -15.57 -5.64 1.48
CA GLU A 109 -16.82 -6.19 2.01
C GLU A 109 -17.74 -6.68 0.89
N HIS A 110 -17.79 -5.95 -0.23
CA HIS A 110 -18.54 -6.40 -1.42
C HIS A 110 -17.98 -7.73 -1.99
N ALA A 111 -16.66 -7.91 -1.92
CA ALA A 111 -15.97 -9.13 -2.31
C ALA A 111 -15.93 -10.20 -1.20
N HIS A 112 -16.69 -10.04 -0.12
CA HIS A 112 -16.69 -10.92 1.07
C HIS A 112 -15.33 -11.11 1.72
N MET A 113 -14.46 -10.10 1.63
CA MET A 113 -13.12 -10.09 2.21
C MET A 113 -13.08 -9.28 3.51
N SER A 114 -12.28 -9.75 4.46
CA SER A 114 -12.13 -9.09 5.76
C SER A 114 -11.06 -8.02 5.74
N TRP A 115 -11.24 -7.00 6.61
CA TRP A 115 -10.26 -5.95 6.80
C TRP A 115 -10.20 -5.50 8.27
N LYS A 116 -9.04 -5.02 8.71
CA LYS A 116 -8.83 -4.33 9.99
C LYS A 116 -7.77 -3.25 9.88
N VAL A 117 -7.88 -2.26 10.76
CA VAL A 117 -6.80 -1.34 11.08
C VAL A 117 -6.30 -1.65 12.47
N TYR A 118 -4.99 -1.82 12.61
CA TYR A 118 -4.31 -2.03 13.88
C TYR A 118 -3.50 -0.80 14.20
N ALA A 119 -4.00 0.05 15.09
CA ALA A 119 -3.38 1.32 15.44
C ALA A 119 -2.74 1.28 16.84
N GLU A 120 -1.45 1.60 16.89
CA GLU A 120 -0.71 1.65 18.14
C GLU A 120 -1.15 2.87 18.96
N GLY A 121 -1.29 2.69 20.28
CA GLY A 121 -1.81 3.74 21.16
C GLY A 121 -3.31 4.00 21.08
N LEU A 122 -4.05 3.34 20.17
CA LEU A 122 -5.51 3.45 20.13
C LEU A 122 -6.10 2.93 21.44
N PRO A 123 -6.91 3.74 22.19
CA PRO A 123 -7.35 3.36 23.54
C PRO A 123 -8.25 2.11 23.58
N ARG A 124 -9.17 2.00 22.62
CA ARG A 124 -10.14 0.90 22.51
C ARG A 124 -10.63 0.77 21.06
N PRO A 125 -11.20 -0.38 20.68
CA PRO A 125 -11.77 -0.55 19.33
C PRO A 125 -12.78 0.54 19.01
N GLY A 126 -12.67 1.12 17.80
CA GLY A 126 -13.57 2.14 17.30
C GLY A 126 -13.49 3.49 17.99
N TRP A 127 -12.43 3.80 18.70
CA TRP A 127 -12.23 5.13 19.27
C TRP A 127 -11.98 6.17 18.18
N THR A 128 -12.71 7.29 18.21
CA THR A 128 -12.71 8.31 17.15
C THR A 128 -12.04 9.63 17.53
N GLY A 129 -11.51 9.74 18.74
CA GLY A 129 -10.82 10.95 19.20
C GLY A 129 -9.54 11.25 18.42
N GLY A 130 -9.11 12.51 18.44
CA GLY A 130 -7.99 13.00 17.62
C GLY A 130 -6.63 12.46 18.05
N PHE A 131 -6.33 12.51 19.35
CA PHE A 131 -5.03 12.13 19.92
C PHE A 131 -5.23 11.42 21.27
N SER A 132 -4.35 10.45 21.55
CA SER A 132 -4.26 9.76 22.84
C SER A 132 -2.80 9.30 23.05
N GLY A 133 -2.06 9.98 23.94
CA GLY A 133 -0.61 9.78 24.02
C GLY A 133 0.04 10.00 22.65
N ARG A 134 0.67 8.96 22.13
CA ARG A 134 1.31 8.98 20.80
C ARG A 134 0.40 8.51 19.66
N TYR A 135 -0.83 8.14 19.91
CA TYR A 135 -1.79 7.85 18.86
C TYR A 135 -2.24 9.14 18.18
N ALA A 136 -2.28 9.14 16.84
CA ALA A 136 -2.83 10.22 16.03
C ALA A 136 -3.89 9.69 15.06
N LYS A 137 -5.12 10.21 15.15
CA LYS A 137 -6.24 9.83 14.27
C LYS A 137 -5.90 10.09 12.80
N LYS A 138 -5.12 11.15 12.50
CA LYS A 138 -4.76 11.55 11.13
C LYS A 138 -4.09 10.41 10.33
N HIS A 139 -3.50 9.43 11.00
CA HIS A 139 -2.90 8.24 10.40
C HIS A 139 -3.88 7.06 10.24
N VAL A 140 -5.13 7.21 10.65
CA VAL A 140 -6.16 6.16 10.61
C VAL A 140 -7.29 6.54 9.65
N PRO A 141 -7.07 6.42 8.32
CA PRO A 141 -7.94 7.01 7.30
C PRO A 141 -9.39 6.54 7.35
N PHE A 142 -9.64 5.29 7.71
CA PHE A 142 -11.01 4.76 7.77
C PHE A 142 -11.89 5.49 8.79
N LEU A 143 -11.29 6.13 9.83
CA LEU A 143 -12.05 6.93 10.81
C LEU A 143 -12.55 8.28 10.26
N TYR A 144 -12.26 8.59 9.02
CA TYR A 144 -12.75 9.80 8.35
C TYR A 144 -13.95 9.53 7.44
N PHE A 145 -14.21 8.27 7.08
CA PHE A 145 -15.33 7.92 6.20
C PHE A 145 -16.64 7.82 6.99
N LYS A 146 -17.66 8.58 6.54
CA LYS A 146 -18.99 8.62 7.15
C LYS A 146 -19.59 7.22 7.32
N ASP A 147 -19.50 6.40 6.30
CA ASP A 147 -20.02 5.04 6.25
C ASP A 147 -19.30 4.05 7.18
N ILE A 148 -18.08 4.37 7.61
CA ILE A 148 -17.34 3.62 8.63
C ILE A 148 -17.74 4.08 10.02
N VAL A 149 -17.67 5.38 10.29
CA VAL A 149 -17.91 5.91 11.67
C VAL A 149 -19.37 5.83 12.11
N SER A 150 -20.30 5.82 11.16
CA SER A 150 -21.74 5.69 11.45
C SER A 150 -22.21 4.23 11.64
N LYS A 151 -21.37 3.24 11.32
CA LYS A 151 -21.73 1.82 11.42
C LYS A 151 -20.89 1.13 12.49
N PRO A 152 -21.45 0.82 13.68
CA PRO A 152 -20.68 0.24 14.80
C PRO A 152 -19.90 -1.04 14.43
N ALA A 153 -20.44 -1.90 13.57
CA ALA A 153 -19.76 -3.12 13.13
C ALA A 153 -18.49 -2.83 12.33
N ARG A 154 -18.49 -1.82 11.45
CA ARG A 154 -17.33 -1.37 10.69
C ARG A 154 -16.34 -0.62 11.56
N LEU A 155 -16.84 0.29 12.39
CA LEU A 155 -16.02 1.10 13.29
C LEU A 155 -15.19 0.21 14.24
N ARG A 156 -15.75 -0.89 14.74
CA ARG A 156 -15.03 -1.86 15.59
C ARG A 156 -13.94 -2.65 14.87
N ARG A 157 -13.76 -2.51 13.57
CA ARG A 157 -12.62 -3.09 12.82
C ARG A 157 -11.35 -2.24 12.94
N VAL A 158 -11.44 -1.03 13.49
CA VAL A 158 -10.29 -0.22 13.90
C VAL A 158 -9.97 -0.60 15.35
N VAL A 159 -8.85 -1.28 15.55
CA VAL A 159 -8.50 -1.92 16.83
C VAL A 159 -7.12 -1.50 17.33
N PRO A 160 -6.86 -1.60 18.65
CA PRO A 160 -5.50 -1.43 19.18
C PRO A 160 -4.52 -2.42 18.57
N PHE A 161 -3.30 -1.96 18.28
CA PHE A 161 -2.25 -2.76 17.61
C PHE A 161 -1.94 -4.09 18.33
N ARG A 162 -2.03 -4.14 19.66
CA ARG A 162 -1.84 -5.38 20.43
C ARG A 162 -2.74 -6.54 19.96
N GLN A 163 -3.88 -6.25 19.33
CA GLN A 163 -4.78 -7.29 18.80
C GLN A 163 -4.19 -8.02 17.60
N PHE A 164 -3.23 -7.43 16.90
CA PHE A 164 -2.58 -8.06 15.75
C PHE A 164 -1.91 -9.40 16.14
N SER A 165 -1.17 -9.41 17.24
CA SER A 165 -0.51 -10.63 17.71
C SER A 165 -1.50 -11.74 18.05
N SER A 166 -2.64 -11.38 18.66
CA SER A 166 -3.72 -12.31 18.97
C SER A 166 -4.40 -12.88 17.72
N ASP A 167 -4.64 -12.00 16.71
CA ASP A 167 -5.23 -12.42 15.45
C ASP A 167 -4.26 -13.31 14.65
N LEU A 168 -2.96 -12.97 14.65
CA LEU A 168 -1.91 -13.79 14.03
C LEU A 168 -1.80 -15.16 14.73
N ALA A 169 -1.72 -15.19 16.05
CA ALA A 169 -1.61 -16.45 16.78
C ALA A 169 -2.82 -17.39 16.59
N ALA A 170 -3.99 -16.81 16.43
CA ALA A 170 -5.25 -17.53 16.20
C ALA A 170 -5.56 -17.85 14.73
N ALA A 171 -4.62 -17.59 13.80
CA ALA A 171 -4.82 -17.72 12.35
C ALA A 171 -6.07 -16.98 11.82
N ARG A 172 -6.31 -15.77 12.34
CA ARG A 172 -7.46 -14.91 12.01
C ARG A 172 -7.05 -13.55 11.43
N LEU A 173 -5.87 -13.47 10.78
CA LEU A 173 -5.51 -12.26 10.07
C LEU A 173 -6.57 -11.95 8.99
N PRO A 174 -7.00 -10.69 8.86
CA PRO A 174 -7.90 -10.30 7.78
C PRO A 174 -7.17 -10.31 6.43
N ALA A 175 -7.92 -10.33 5.33
CA ALA A 175 -7.35 -10.21 4.00
C ALA A 175 -6.55 -8.90 3.88
N PHE A 176 -7.11 -7.77 4.36
CA PHE A 176 -6.40 -6.50 4.39
C PHE A 176 -6.12 -6.04 5.84
N SER A 177 -4.87 -5.72 6.14
CA SER A 177 -4.42 -5.13 7.40
C SER A 177 -3.69 -3.82 7.16
N LEU A 178 -4.18 -2.72 7.73
CA LEU A 178 -3.43 -1.48 7.82
C LEU A 178 -2.79 -1.39 9.21
N ILE A 179 -1.49 -1.29 9.26
CA ILE A 179 -0.71 -1.15 10.49
C ILE A 179 -0.29 0.32 10.62
N VAL A 180 -0.74 0.93 11.69
CA VAL A 180 -0.45 2.32 12.02
C VAL A 180 0.35 2.34 13.32
N PRO A 181 1.69 2.46 13.25
CA PRO A 181 2.53 2.65 14.43
C PRO A 181 2.18 3.97 15.12
N ASP A 182 2.60 4.14 16.36
CA ASP A 182 2.46 5.42 17.04
C ASP A 182 3.47 6.47 16.51
N LEU A 183 3.28 7.75 16.84
CA LEU A 183 4.10 8.88 16.37
C LEU A 183 5.61 8.73 16.63
N CYS A 184 6.01 7.81 17.50
CA CYS A 184 7.43 7.52 17.72
C CYS A 184 7.91 6.37 16.84
N HIS A 185 7.11 5.34 16.68
CA HIS A 185 7.48 4.13 15.96
C HIS A 185 7.30 4.28 14.44
N ASP A 186 6.43 5.21 14.00
CA ASP A 186 6.31 5.61 12.59
C ASP A 186 7.45 6.53 12.11
N MET A 187 8.32 6.99 13.01
CA MET A 187 9.43 7.93 12.80
C MET A 187 9.02 9.42 12.77
N HIS A 188 7.75 9.78 13.00
CA HIS A 188 7.30 11.17 12.99
C HIS A 188 8.01 11.98 14.06
N ASP A 189 7.78 11.66 15.34
CA ASP A 189 8.28 12.40 16.50
C ASP A 189 9.63 11.88 17.00
N CYS A 190 10.05 10.68 16.59
CA CYS A 190 11.28 10.05 17.07
C CYS A 190 12.27 9.77 15.93
N SER A 191 13.47 9.34 16.32
CA SER A 191 14.55 9.08 15.36
C SER A 191 14.24 7.89 14.45
N VAL A 192 14.83 7.87 13.25
CA VAL A 192 14.83 6.73 12.33
C VAL A 192 15.25 5.43 13.03
N ALA A 193 16.28 5.49 13.89
CA ALA A 193 16.75 4.30 14.63
C ALA A 193 15.67 3.71 15.55
N ARG A 194 14.84 4.55 16.16
CA ARG A 194 13.74 4.08 17.02
C ARG A 194 12.66 3.36 16.22
N GLY A 195 12.21 3.96 15.13
CA GLY A 195 11.21 3.32 14.24
C GLY A 195 11.77 2.08 13.55
N ASP A 196 13.04 2.08 13.15
CA ASP A 196 13.70 0.91 12.55
C ASP A 196 13.78 -0.27 13.53
N THR A 197 14.09 -0.01 14.81
CA THR A 197 14.08 -1.04 15.84
C THR A 197 12.69 -1.66 16.01
N TRP A 198 11.65 -0.84 16.08
CA TRP A 198 10.27 -1.30 16.15
C TRP A 198 9.90 -2.11 14.91
N LEU A 199 10.23 -1.61 13.72
CA LEU A 199 9.97 -2.28 12.44
C LEU A 199 10.63 -3.66 12.38
N GLY A 200 11.89 -3.77 12.82
CA GLY A 200 12.62 -5.04 12.90
C GLY A 200 11.96 -6.04 13.86
N GLY A 201 11.56 -5.55 15.03
CA GLY A 201 10.85 -6.37 16.04
C GLY A 201 9.50 -6.89 15.56
N PHE A 202 8.76 -6.07 14.80
CA PHE A 202 7.46 -6.43 14.23
C PHE A 202 7.59 -7.37 13.01
N LEU A 203 8.40 -7.00 12.03
CA LEU A 203 8.45 -7.71 10.74
C LEU A 203 9.21 -9.02 10.80
N THR A 204 10.25 -9.15 11.62
CA THR A 204 11.09 -10.35 11.64
C THR A 204 10.31 -11.61 12.03
N PRO A 205 9.54 -11.65 13.13
CA PRO A 205 8.69 -12.79 13.42
C PRO A 205 7.53 -12.95 12.44
N LEU A 206 6.93 -11.85 11.97
CA LEU A 206 5.82 -11.88 11.02
C LEU A 206 6.21 -12.58 9.71
N LEU A 207 7.33 -12.19 9.10
CA LEU A 207 7.82 -12.76 7.83
C LEU A 207 8.25 -14.24 7.92
N ARG A 208 8.35 -14.78 9.14
CA ARG A 208 8.59 -16.22 9.41
C ARG A 208 7.30 -17.00 9.64
N SER A 209 6.18 -16.30 9.79
CA SER A 209 4.89 -16.96 10.08
C SER A 209 4.41 -17.75 8.86
N PRO A 210 3.99 -19.03 9.04
CA PRO A 210 3.38 -19.82 7.97
C PRO A 210 2.15 -19.18 7.35
N GLN A 211 1.42 -18.34 8.10
CA GLN A 211 0.24 -17.64 7.61
C GLN A 211 0.57 -16.65 6.49
N LEU A 212 1.84 -16.23 6.35
CA LEU A 212 2.26 -15.35 5.28
C LEU A 212 2.76 -16.08 4.02
N ALA A 213 2.61 -17.40 3.93
CA ALA A 213 3.10 -18.19 2.79
C ALA A 213 2.62 -17.66 1.43
N ASN A 214 1.38 -17.20 1.35
CA ASN A 214 0.77 -16.59 0.16
C ASN A 214 0.35 -15.15 0.42
N SER A 215 1.27 -14.31 0.93
CA SER A 215 0.94 -12.96 1.39
C SER A 215 2.04 -11.96 1.02
N VAL A 216 1.70 -10.68 1.09
CA VAL A 216 2.64 -9.58 0.88
C VAL A 216 2.52 -8.55 2.02
N VAL A 217 3.66 -8.02 2.44
CA VAL A 217 3.76 -6.89 3.36
C VAL A 217 4.37 -5.71 2.60
N PHE A 218 3.67 -4.60 2.55
CA PHE A 218 4.23 -3.33 2.09
C PHE A 218 4.62 -2.49 3.30
N VAL A 219 5.82 -1.95 3.27
CA VAL A 219 6.26 -0.89 4.20
C VAL A 219 6.44 0.35 3.35
N VAL A 220 5.68 1.39 3.61
CA VAL A 220 5.72 2.63 2.85
C VAL A 220 5.76 3.83 3.79
N THR A 221 6.34 4.94 3.33
CA THR A 221 6.24 6.22 4.02
C THR A 221 5.20 7.08 3.32
N ASP A 222 4.42 7.81 4.07
CA ASP A 222 3.31 8.63 3.58
C ASP A 222 3.77 9.78 2.70
N GLU A 223 4.75 10.57 3.17
CA GLU A 223 5.27 11.76 2.51
C GLU A 223 6.75 11.97 2.83
N PRO A 224 7.50 12.76 2.03
CA PRO A 224 8.88 13.12 2.35
C PRO A 224 8.96 14.06 3.56
N ALA A 225 10.14 14.18 4.15
CA ALA A 225 10.38 15.06 5.30
C ALA A 225 10.35 16.55 4.92
N ASP A 226 10.75 16.87 3.70
CA ASP A 226 10.71 18.22 3.16
C ASP A 226 9.44 18.42 2.31
N LEU A 227 9.14 19.68 1.98
CA LEU A 227 7.96 20.03 1.19
C LEU A 227 8.11 19.71 -0.31
N ASN A 228 9.16 19.01 -0.73
CA ASN A 228 9.31 18.60 -2.12
C ASN A 228 8.45 17.34 -2.41
N PRO A 229 7.29 17.48 -3.01
CA PRO A 229 6.37 16.34 -3.23
C PRO A 229 6.94 15.31 -4.23
N ASP A 230 7.99 15.70 -4.95
CA ASP A 230 8.68 14.84 -5.91
C ASP A 230 9.87 14.07 -5.32
N ALA A 231 10.19 14.26 -4.04
CA ALA A 231 11.18 13.43 -3.36
C ALA A 231 10.66 11.99 -3.19
N PRO A 232 11.46 10.96 -3.51
CA PRO A 232 11.08 9.59 -3.23
C PRO A 232 11.13 9.31 -1.73
N VAL A 233 10.17 8.51 -1.26
CA VAL A 233 10.06 8.07 0.13
C VAL A 233 10.46 6.61 0.29
N PRO A 234 10.87 6.16 1.49
CA PRO A 234 11.19 4.77 1.76
C PRO A 234 9.98 3.86 1.47
N ALA A 235 10.18 2.83 0.63
CA ALA A 235 9.12 1.86 0.36
C ALA A 235 9.68 0.50 -0.03
N LEU A 236 9.11 -0.56 0.56
CA LEU A 236 9.46 -1.96 0.36
C LEU A 236 8.22 -2.81 0.08
N ALA A 237 8.40 -3.89 -0.69
CA ALA A 237 7.47 -5.01 -0.74
C ALA A 237 8.19 -6.26 -0.25
N LEU A 238 7.61 -6.97 0.72
CA LEU A 238 8.22 -8.06 1.47
C LEU A 238 7.33 -9.30 1.45
N GLY A 239 7.93 -10.46 1.53
CA GLY A 239 7.19 -11.72 1.68
C GLY A 239 7.61 -12.80 0.69
N PRO A 240 7.07 -14.02 0.83
CA PRO A 240 7.49 -15.17 0.01
C PRO A 240 7.22 -15.02 -1.47
N LEU A 241 6.19 -14.27 -1.86
CA LEU A 241 5.82 -14.01 -3.26
C LEU A 241 6.67 -12.93 -3.93
N VAL A 242 7.50 -12.23 -3.15
CA VAL A 242 8.36 -11.17 -3.68
C VAL A 242 9.71 -11.74 -4.10
N LYS A 243 10.16 -11.41 -5.31
CA LYS A 243 11.50 -11.77 -5.79
C LYS A 243 12.57 -11.19 -4.87
N THR A 244 13.54 -12.01 -4.51
CA THR A 244 14.68 -11.57 -3.71
C THR A 244 15.52 -10.53 -4.46
N LYS A 245 16.06 -9.54 -3.72
CA LYS A 245 16.98 -8.51 -4.26
C LYS A 245 16.42 -7.80 -5.49
N SER A 246 15.09 -7.65 -5.58
CA SER A 246 14.44 -7.01 -6.72
C SER A 246 14.22 -5.51 -6.50
N ARG A 247 13.91 -4.81 -7.58
CA ARG A 247 13.65 -3.37 -7.55
C ARG A 247 12.52 -3.03 -8.52
N TYR A 248 11.58 -2.23 -8.04
CA TYR A 248 10.62 -1.54 -8.88
C TYR A 248 11.05 -0.09 -9.03
N SER A 249 11.43 0.33 -10.23
CA SER A 249 11.93 1.68 -10.54
C SER A 249 10.87 2.57 -11.20
N GLY A 250 9.71 2.02 -11.54
CA GLY A 250 8.60 2.80 -12.08
C GLY A 250 8.12 3.85 -11.07
N ARG A 251 7.78 5.06 -11.55
CA ARG A 251 7.14 6.08 -10.71
C ARG A 251 5.82 5.54 -10.18
N THR A 252 5.65 5.52 -8.88
CA THR A 252 4.45 5.03 -8.20
C THR A 252 4.20 5.83 -6.91
N SER A 253 3.04 5.62 -6.31
CA SER A 253 2.59 6.34 -5.12
C SER A 253 1.52 5.52 -4.38
N HIS A 254 0.85 6.11 -3.41
CA HIS A 254 -0.29 5.50 -2.72
C HIS A 254 -1.39 5.05 -3.69
N TYR A 255 -1.61 5.76 -4.80
CA TYR A 255 -2.54 5.33 -5.85
C TYR A 255 -2.07 4.05 -6.57
N GLY A 256 -0.77 3.92 -6.84
CA GLY A 256 -0.21 2.71 -7.46
C GLY A 256 -0.19 1.52 -6.51
N LEU A 257 -0.01 1.75 -5.22
CA LEU A 257 -0.14 0.70 -4.19
C LEU A 257 -1.58 0.23 -4.07
N LEU A 258 -2.56 1.16 -3.96
CA LEU A 258 -3.98 0.84 -3.95
C LEU A 258 -4.36 0.03 -5.20
N ARG A 259 -3.90 0.49 -6.40
CA ARG A 259 -4.10 -0.25 -7.65
C ARG A 259 -3.55 -1.67 -7.61
N THR A 260 -2.39 -1.86 -6.99
CA THR A 260 -1.77 -3.19 -6.83
C THR A 260 -2.63 -4.10 -5.96
N ILE A 261 -3.17 -3.56 -4.87
CA ILE A 261 -4.09 -4.27 -3.97
C ILE A 261 -5.38 -4.65 -4.73
N GLU A 262 -5.97 -3.70 -5.43
CA GLU A 262 -7.19 -3.91 -6.23
C GLU A 262 -6.97 -4.97 -7.31
N ASP A 263 -5.87 -4.90 -8.05
CA ASP A 263 -5.56 -5.87 -9.12
C ASP A 263 -5.28 -7.27 -8.56
N SER A 264 -4.69 -7.39 -7.35
CA SER A 264 -4.43 -8.67 -6.69
C SER A 264 -5.72 -9.44 -6.39
N TRP A 265 -6.78 -8.75 -6.08
CA TRP A 265 -8.06 -9.36 -5.69
C TRP A 265 -9.18 -9.17 -6.71
N GLY A 266 -8.91 -8.50 -7.84
CA GLY A 266 -9.92 -8.20 -8.85
C GLY A 266 -10.99 -7.23 -8.37
N LEU A 267 -10.62 -6.31 -7.46
CA LEU A 267 -11.56 -5.32 -6.91
C LEU A 267 -11.80 -4.18 -7.91
N PRO A 268 -12.95 -3.49 -7.81
CA PRO A 268 -13.18 -2.24 -8.51
C PRO A 268 -12.11 -1.20 -8.15
N ARG A 269 -11.70 -0.42 -9.14
CA ARG A 269 -10.67 0.62 -8.95
C ARG A 269 -11.27 1.89 -8.38
N LEU A 270 -10.66 2.40 -7.31
CA LEU A 270 -11.12 3.55 -6.56
C LEU A 270 -10.39 4.83 -7.00
N GLY A 271 -11.14 5.85 -7.35
CA GLY A 271 -10.60 7.16 -7.65
C GLY A 271 -9.42 7.13 -8.63
N ARG A 272 -8.30 7.75 -8.26
CA ARG A 272 -7.09 7.83 -9.10
C ARG A 272 -6.29 6.53 -9.18
N SER A 273 -6.64 5.49 -8.44
CA SER A 273 -6.02 4.17 -8.65
C SER A 273 -6.34 3.63 -10.05
N ALA A 274 -7.48 4.03 -10.62
CA ALA A 274 -7.88 3.64 -11.98
C ALA A 274 -6.87 4.05 -13.07
N GLN A 275 -6.21 5.20 -12.91
CA GLN A 275 -5.19 5.71 -13.83
C GLN A 275 -3.77 5.32 -13.40
N ALA A 276 -3.59 4.83 -12.19
CA ALA A 276 -2.28 4.44 -11.69
C ALA A 276 -1.82 3.09 -12.28
N ARG A 277 -0.50 2.92 -12.38
CA ARG A 277 0.10 1.64 -12.78
C ARG A 277 0.30 0.78 -11.53
N PRO A 278 -0.06 -0.51 -11.57
CA PRO A 278 0.24 -1.42 -10.47
C PRO A 278 1.76 -1.68 -10.37
N ILE A 279 2.20 -2.06 -9.19
CA ILE A 279 3.56 -2.49 -8.92
C ILE A 279 3.72 -3.90 -9.50
N THR A 280 4.55 -4.04 -10.53
CA THR A 280 4.76 -5.30 -11.26
C THR A 280 6.25 -5.63 -11.36
N GLY A 281 6.58 -6.84 -11.85
CA GLY A 281 7.99 -7.23 -12.10
C GLY A 281 8.77 -7.68 -10.86
N ILE A 282 8.23 -7.46 -9.67
CA ILE A 282 8.81 -7.88 -8.39
C ILE A 282 8.22 -9.21 -7.86
N TRP A 283 7.25 -9.77 -8.55
CA TRP A 283 6.56 -10.99 -8.14
C TRP A 283 7.27 -12.24 -8.69
N ARG A 284 7.27 -13.32 -7.89
CA ARG A 284 7.75 -14.65 -8.30
C ARG A 284 6.81 -15.33 -9.25
#